data_e51963cf1cff5f3fd9cc6fcd861e9008
#
_entry.id   e51963cf1cff5f3fd9cc6fcd861e9008
#
_cell.length_a   1.000
_cell.length_b   1.000
_cell.length_c   1.000
_cell.angle_alpha   90.00
_cell.angle_beta   90.00
_cell.angle_gamma   90.00
#
_symmetry.space_group_name_H-M   'P 1'
#
loop_
_entity.id
_entity.type
_entity.pdbx_description
1 polymer ?
#
loop_
_entity_poly.entity_id
_entity_poly.type
_entity_poly.pdbx_seq_one_letter_code
_entity_poly.pdbx_strand_id
1 'polypeptide(L)'
;MPTLYRSEFADFEGVTYLNAALQGPMPLAAARQAQAALEWKTHPYRLPDSIYFDLPDRIREKVAGIIGGRADEIAVTTGASTGLAAVAAAIDWKSGDEVLVGQGEFPAHFSTWHRYEQAGKLRVRVVEPRGRFLSADDYIESIGPTTRLISASLVRFDNGARLDTSRLGRACEKVGAALLLDITQAAGAMAMDVGDLGASMAVSSGYKWLLGPYGVGFFWIASEWIDRLPLGAVYFMALEGAREFHALPTANARPVPGARRWDSAETANFINLAAFDSSLDLVLRIGPTAIQRSIDSLVSEIIDGLPRTPCVLASPAEPERRGPYVCLSARDPNQTPALYEKLRSAGIHVSLREKALRIAPHIYNTPEDIVRLMTVLSD
;
A
#
# COMPACT_ATOMS: atom_id res chain seq x y z
N MET A 1 17.53 -16.91 -11.95
CA MET A 1 16.12 -17.22 -12.25
C MET A 1 15.17 -15.98 -12.27
N PRO A 2 15.61 -14.75 -12.53
CA PRO A 2 14.75 -13.56 -12.48
C PRO A 2 13.97 -13.26 -13.77
N THR A 3 14.24 -13.93 -14.88
CA THR A 3 13.57 -13.68 -16.18
C THR A 3 12.19 -14.33 -16.31
N LEU A 4 11.74 -15.09 -15.29
CA LEU A 4 10.54 -15.95 -15.41
C LEU A 4 9.23 -15.18 -15.61
N TYR A 5 9.16 -13.93 -15.18
CA TYR A 5 7.89 -13.17 -15.15
C TYR A 5 7.87 -11.93 -16.06
N ARG A 6 8.98 -11.62 -16.76
CA ARG A 6 9.02 -10.48 -17.67
C ARG A 6 7.96 -10.58 -18.78
N SER A 7 7.71 -11.79 -19.28
CA SER A 7 6.70 -12.05 -20.32
C SER A 7 5.25 -11.85 -19.90
N GLU A 8 4.98 -11.70 -18.59
CA GLU A 8 3.64 -11.33 -18.10
C GLU A 8 3.29 -9.86 -18.36
N PHE A 9 4.27 -9.05 -18.73
CA PHE A 9 4.15 -7.60 -18.95
C PHE A 9 4.39 -7.24 -20.41
N ALA A 10 3.95 -6.04 -20.80
CA ALA A 10 4.27 -5.48 -22.10
C ALA A 10 5.79 -5.31 -22.27
N ASP A 11 6.24 -5.27 -23.52
CA ASP A 11 7.62 -4.89 -23.81
C ASP A 11 7.86 -3.44 -23.31
N PHE A 12 8.96 -3.26 -22.60
CA PHE A 12 9.35 -1.94 -22.13
C PHE A 12 10.19 -1.15 -23.16
N GLU A 13 10.28 -1.63 -24.40
CA GLU A 13 10.90 -0.92 -25.55
C GLU A 13 12.32 -0.38 -25.25
N GLY A 14 13.12 -1.19 -24.55
CA GLY A 14 14.48 -0.82 -24.13
C GLY A 14 14.55 0.08 -22.90
N VAL A 15 13.42 0.40 -22.27
CA VAL A 15 13.38 1.13 -20.99
C VAL A 15 13.68 0.19 -19.82
N THR A 16 14.52 0.64 -18.90
CA THR A 16 14.70 0.01 -17.59
C THR A 16 13.80 0.71 -16.58
N TYR A 17 12.69 0.05 -16.19
CA TYR A 17 11.71 0.63 -15.27
C TYR A 17 11.90 0.08 -13.85
N LEU A 18 12.48 0.89 -12.96
CA LEU A 18 12.81 0.55 -11.56
C LEU A 18 12.00 1.42 -10.59
N ASN A 19 10.70 1.53 -10.81
CA ASN A 19 9.87 2.50 -10.09
C ASN A 19 8.51 1.95 -9.61
N ALA A 20 8.44 0.67 -9.23
CA ALA A 20 7.22 0.03 -8.72
C ALA A 20 6.65 0.75 -7.48
N ALA A 21 7.50 1.35 -6.65
CA ALA A 21 7.08 2.14 -5.49
C ALA A 21 6.28 3.41 -5.84
N LEU A 22 6.36 3.91 -7.09
CA LEU A 22 5.50 4.97 -7.64
C LEU A 22 4.26 4.36 -8.28
N GLN A 23 4.45 3.47 -9.26
CA GLN A 23 3.38 2.78 -9.98
C GLN A 23 3.92 1.47 -10.56
N GLY A 24 3.28 0.34 -10.28
CA GLY A 24 3.59 -0.93 -10.92
C GLY A 24 2.97 -1.00 -12.31
N PRO A 25 3.67 -1.56 -13.32
CA PRO A 25 3.07 -1.84 -14.62
C PRO A 25 2.01 -2.93 -14.47
N MET A 26 0.87 -2.73 -15.12
CA MET A 26 -0.22 -3.72 -15.08
C MET A 26 0.14 -4.94 -15.94
N PRO A 27 -0.08 -6.17 -15.46
CA PRO A 27 0.14 -7.38 -16.26
C PRO A 27 -0.74 -7.41 -17.51
N LEU A 28 -0.24 -8.03 -18.59
CA LEU A 28 -1.00 -8.17 -19.85
C LEU A 28 -2.35 -8.89 -19.66
N ALA A 29 -2.39 -9.90 -18.78
CA ALA A 29 -3.64 -10.58 -18.44
C ALA A 29 -4.65 -9.62 -17.80
N ALA A 30 -4.21 -8.77 -16.88
CA ALA A 30 -5.06 -7.78 -16.23
C ALA A 30 -5.55 -6.71 -17.22
N ALA A 31 -4.70 -6.26 -18.13
CA ALA A 31 -5.10 -5.34 -19.20
C ALA A 31 -6.20 -5.94 -20.10
N ARG A 32 -6.08 -7.22 -20.46
CA ARG A 32 -7.13 -7.93 -21.21
C ARG A 32 -8.44 -8.02 -20.43
N GLN A 33 -8.41 -8.26 -19.12
CA GLN A 33 -9.62 -8.28 -18.29
C GLN A 33 -10.30 -6.90 -18.20
N ALA A 34 -9.51 -5.82 -18.10
CA ALA A 34 -10.07 -4.46 -18.20
C ALA A 34 -10.79 -4.22 -19.53
N GLN A 35 -10.18 -4.63 -20.64
CA GLN A 35 -10.77 -4.52 -21.97
C GLN A 35 -12.05 -5.35 -22.09
N ALA A 36 -12.07 -6.58 -21.58
CA ALA A 36 -13.26 -7.42 -21.57
C ALA A 36 -14.38 -6.79 -20.72
N ALA A 37 -14.06 -6.17 -19.61
CA ALA A 37 -15.03 -5.49 -18.75
C ALA A 37 -15.64 -4.23 -19.39
N LEU A 38 -15.00 -3.60 -20.39
CA LEU A 38 -15.60 -2.52 -21.19
C LEU A 38 -16.84 -3.00 -21.95
N GLU A 39 -16.88 -4.27 -22.37
CA GLU A 39 -18.06 -4.85 -23.04
C GLU A 39 -19.32 -4.81 -22.16
N TRP A 40 -19.17 -4.95 -20.84
CA TRP A 40 -20.29 -4.81 -19.92
C TRP A 40 -20.85 -3.38 -19.87
N LYS A 41 -20.00 -2.38 -20.10
CA LYS A 41 -20.44 -0.99 -20.12
C LYS A 41 -21.05 -0.58 -21.47
N THR A 42 -20.53 -1.13 -22.56
CA THR A 42 -21.07 -0.88 -23.92
C THR A 42 -22.34 -1.72 -24.20
N HIS A 43 -22.48 -2.86 -23.53
CA HIS A 43 -23.64 -3.76 -23.66
C HIS A 43 -24.20 -4.11 -22.27
N PRO A 44 -24.79 -3.14 -21.53
CA PRO A 44 -25.15 -3.31 -20.13
C PRO A 44 -26.17 -4.44 -19.88
N TYR A 45 -26.93 -4.82 -20.86
CA TYR A 45 -27.84 -5.97 -20.80
C TYR A 45 -27.13 -7.35 -20.76
N ARG A 46 -25.80 -7.39 -20.91
CA ARG A 46 -24.96 -8.59 -20.76
C ARG A 46 -24.29 -8.67 -19.40
N LEU A 47 -24.39 -7.63 -18.59
CA LEU A 47 -23.80 -7.59 -17.25
C LEU A 47 -24.64 -8.46 -16.30
N PRO A 48 -24.07 -9.52 -15.71
CA PRO A 48 -24.78 -10.30 -14.70
C PRO A 48 -24.96 -9.50 -13.41
N ASP A 49 -26.13 -9.53 -12.79
CA ASP A 49 -26.38 -8.84 -11.52
C ASP A 49 -25.44 -9.33 -10.41
N SER A 50 -25.04 -10.59 -10.43
CA SER A 50 -24.13 -11.16 -9.43
C SER A 50 -22.75 -10.50 -9.43
N ILE A 51 -22.27 -9.94 -10.55
CA ILE A 51 -20.93 -9.36 -10.66
C ILE A 51 -20.70 -8.18 -9.71
N TYR A 52 -21.77 -7.46 -9.37
CA TYR A 52 -21.71 -6.36 -8.39
C TYR A 52 -21.21 -6.82 -7.02
N PHE A 53 -21.38 -8.09 -6.69
CA PHE A 53 -20.99 -8.69 -5.44
C PHE A 53 -19.83 -9.67 -5.59
N ASP A 54 -19.89 -10.55 -6.59
CA ASP A 54 -18.95 -11.65 -6.76
C ASP A 54 -17.53 -11.15 -7.06
N LEU A 55 -17.41 -10.05 -7.81
CA LEU A 55 -16.11 -9.50 -8.15
C LEU A 55 -15.41 -8.85 -6.93
N PRO A 56 -16.06 -7.96 -6.14
CA PRO A 56 -15.50 -7.51 -4.88
C PRO A 56 -15.20 -8.63 -3.88
N ASP A 57 -16.04 -9.68 -3.81
CA ASP A 57 -15.84 -10.80 -2.89
C ASP A 57 -14.58 -11.60 -3.25
N ARG A 58 -14.34 -11.89 -4.56
CA ARG A 58 -13.07 -12.50 -5.00
C ARG A 58 -11.85 -11.65 -4.67
N ILE A 59 -11.97 -10.33 -4.80
CA ILE A 59 -10.87 -9.41 -4.42
C ILE A 59 -10.55 -9.52 -2.94
N ARG A 60 -11.56 -9.59 -2.05
CA ARG A 60 -11.35 -9.79 -0.61
C ARG A 60 -10.60 -11.08 -0.32
N GLU A 61 -11.04 -12.19 -0.93
CA GLU A 61 -10.40 -13.50 -0.77
C GLU A 61 -8.93 -13.45 -1.20
N LYS A 62 -8.64 -12.86 -2.38
CA LYS A 62 -7.28 -12.76 -2.91
C LYS A 62 -6.40 -11.83 -2.09
N VAL A 63 -6.90 -10.67 -1.68
CA VAL A 63 -6.18 -9.75 -0.80
C VAL A 63 -5.86 -10.44 0.53
N ALA A 64 -6.85 -11.09 1.15
CA ALA A 64 -6.65 -11.85 2.39
C ALA A 64 -5.55 -12.90 2.23
N GLY A 65 -5.53 -13.66 1.13
CA GLY A 65 -4.48 -14.63 0.84
C GLY A 65 -3.09 -14.03 0.63
N ILE A 66 -3.00 -12.78 0.16
CA ILE A 66 -1.71 -12.08 -0.04
C ILE A 66 -1.16 -11.54 1.28
N ILE A 67 -2.01 -11.02 2.17
CA ILE A 67 -1.57 -10.35 3.40
C ILE A 67 -1.68 -11.22 4.66
N GLY A 68 -2.15 -12.48 4.54
CA GLY A 68 -2.31 -13.40 5.68
C GLY A 68 -3.53 -13.10 6.55
N GLY A 69 -4.53 -12.38 6.02
CA GLY A 69 -5.77 -12.04 6.73
C GLY A 69 -6.95 -12.93 6.35
N ARG A 70 -8.15 -12.52 6.75
CA ARG A 70 -9.42 -13.17 6.41
C ARG A 70 -10.24 -12.27 5.46
N ALA A 71 -11.02 -12.87 4.58
CA ALA A 71 -11.84 -12.13 3.60
C ALA A 71 -12.89 -11.21 4.28
N ASP A 72 -13.44 -11.63 5.42
CA ASP A 72 -14.40 -10.85 6.19
C ASP A 72 -13.78 -9.67 6.97
N GLU A 73 -12.45 -9.58 7.00
CA GLU A 73 -11.68 -8.45 7.54
C GLU A 73 -11.32 -7.40 6.48
N ILE A 74 -11.67 -7.63 5.20
CA ILE A 74 -11.29 -6.76 4.09
C ILE A 74 -12.48 -5.93 3.61
N ALA A 75 -12.30 -4.61 3.56
CA ALA A 75 -13.13 -3.70 2.81
C ALA A 75 -12.42 -3.30 1.49
N VAL A 76 -13.15 -3.23 0.39
CA VAL A 76 -12.63 -2.77 -0.91
C VAL A 76 -12.71 -1.25 -0.97
N THR A 77 -11.61 -0.59 -1.28
CA THR A 77 -11.52 0.87 -1.35
C THR A 77 -10.92 1.33 -2.68
N THR A 78 -10.94 2.63 -2.92
CA THR A 78 -10.28 3.23 -4.09
C THR A 78 -8.77 3.47 -3.85
N GLY A 79 -8.28 3.20 -2.65
CA GLY A 79 -6.87 3.32 -2.28
C GLY A 79 -6.68 3.58 -0.79
N ALA A 80 -5.42 3.66 -0.35
CA ALA A 80 -5.06 3.88 1.05
C ALA A 80 -5.68 5.16 1.65
N SER A 81 -5.69 6.27 0.89
CA SER A 81 -6.27 7.54 1.36
C SER A 81 -7.75 7.43 1.71
N THR A 82 -8.52 6.63 0.96
CA THR A 82 -9.94 6.38 1.26
C THR A 82 -10.08 5.55 2.54
N GLY A 83 -9.21 4.57 2.74
CA GLY A 83 -9.17 3.80 3.98
C GLY A 83 -8.83 4.67 5.20
N LEU A 84 -7.82 5.55 5.09
CA LEU A 84 -7.48 6.52 6.13
C LEU A 84 -8.69 7.42 6.48
N ALA A 85 -9.39 7.92 5.46
CA ALA A 85 -10.58 8.75 5.65
C ALA A 85 -11.74 7.96 6.31
N ALA A 86 -11.91 6.69 5.96
CA ALA A 86 -12.90 5.81 6.59
C ALA A 86 -12.62 5.62 8.08
N VAL A 87 -11.37 5.37 8.46
CA VAL A 87 -10.95 5.29 9.88
C VAL A 87 -11.21 6.60 10.62
N ALA A 88 -10.83 7.74 10.01
CA ALA A 88 -11.04 9.04 10.61
C ALA A 88 -12.52 9.35 10.86
N ALA A 89 -13.40 8.90 9.97
CA ALA A 89 -14.84 9.07 10.10
C ALA A 89 -15.47 8.07 11.09
N ALA A 90 -14.87 6.88 11.26
CA ALA A 90 -15.40 5.83 12.10
C ALA A 90 -15.08 6.01 13.59
N ILE A 91 -14.04 6.75 13.96
CA ILE A 91 -13.69 6.94 15.37
C ILE A 91 -14.54 8.07 15.97
N ASP A 92 -15.16 7.77 17.12
CA ASP A 92 -15.85 8.79 17.94
C ASP A 92 -14.80 9.60 18.72
N TRP A 93 -14.29 10.66 18.06
CA TRP A 93 -13.27 11.54 18.61
C TRP A 93 -13.80 12.37 19.78
N LYS A 94 -13.04 12.40 20.87
CA LYS A 94 -13.30 13.24 22.05
C LYS A 94 -12.31 14.39 22.09
N SER A 95 -12.77 15.52 22.63
CA SER A 95 -11.88 16.66 22.84
C SER A 95 -10.66 16.25 23.66
N GLY A 96 -9.48 16.49 23.11
CA GLY A 96 -8.20 16.11 23.71
C GLY A 96 -7.59 14.82 23.18
N ASP A 97 -8.34 14.02 22.40
CA ASP A 97 -7.79 12.86 21.72
C ASP A 97 -6.62 13.28 20.81
N GLU A 98 -5.58 12.42 20.77
CA GLU A 98 -4.37 12.69 20.02
C GLU A 98 -4.10 11.58 18.98
N VAL A 99 -3.71 12.01 17.77
CA VAL A 99 -3.19 11.15 16.72
C VAL A 99 -1.69 11.41 16.56
N LEU A 100 -0.87 10.35 16.71
CA LEU A 100 0.56 10.40 16.43
C LEU A 100 0.82 10.10 14.96
N VAL A 101 1.60 10.97 14.30
CA VAL A 101 2.01 10.81 12.89
C VAL A 101 3.51 11.06 12.80
N GLY A 102 4.25 10.20 12.13
CA GLY A 102 5.70 10.38 11.99
C GLY A 102 6.07 11.57 11.11
N GLN A 103 7.13 12.27 11.44
CA GLN A 103 7.67 13.33 10.59
C GLN A 103 7.95 12.80 9.18
N GLY A 104 7.54 13.56 8.16
CA GLY A 104 7.72 13.19 6.75
C GLY A 104 6.88 11.97 6.31
N GLU A 105 5.78 11.61 6.99
CA GLU A 105 4.83 10.62 6.49
C GLU A 105 4.20 11.04 5.16
N PHE A 106 3.65 10.05 4.44
CA PHE A 106 2.98 10.34 3.17
C PHE A 106 1.84 11.37 3.39
N PRO A 107 1.68 12.35 2.49
CA PRO A 107 0.75 13.46 2.68
C PRO A 107 -0.69 13.06 3.06
N ALA A 108 -1.17 11.88 2.65
CA ALA A 108 -2.50 11.41 2.99
C ALA A 108 -2.73 11.25 4.50
N HIS A 109 -1.69 10.90 5.27
CA HIS A 109 -1.77 10.86 6.74
C HIS A 109 -2.06 12.26 7.29
N PHE A 110 -1.25 13.25 6.91
CA PHE A 110 -1.43 14.63 7.38
C PHE A 110 -2.76 15.24 6.94
N SER A 111 -3.11 15.15 5.65
CA SER A 111 -4.32 15.74 5.10
C SER A 111 -5.60 15.20 5.75
N THR A 112 -5.58 13.89 6.09
CA THR A 112 -6.71 13.25 6.77
C THR A 112 -6.88 13.81 8.19
N TRP A 113 -5.83 13.74 9.01
CA TRP A 113 -5.93 14.09 10.43
C TRP A 113 -6.01 15.61 10.66
N HIS A 114 -5.29 16.41 9.88
CA HIS A 114 -5.34 17.89 9.97
C HIS A 114 -6.75 18.45 9.77
N ARG A 115 -7.56 17.83 8.90
CA ARG A 115 -8.95 18.23 8.74
C ARG A 115 -9.75 18.08 10.03
N TYR A 116 -9.55 17.00 10.77
CA TYR A 116 -10.22 16.75 12.05
C TYR A 116 -9.67 17.65 13.17
N GLU A 117 -8.38 17.94 13.13
CA GLU A 117 -7.74 18.92 14.04
C GLU A 117 -8.30 20.33 13.82
N GLN A 118 -8.39 20.79 12.57
CA GLN A 118 -9.01 22.09 12.24
C GLN A 118 -10.48 22.17 12.68
N ALA A 119 -11.19 21.06 12.71
CA ALA A 119 -12.54 20.96 13.24
C ALA A 119 -12.60 20.89 14.79
N GLY A 120 -11.45 20.96 15.47
CA GLY A 120 -11.37 20.91 16.94
C GLY A 120 -11.68 19.56 17.56
N LYS A 121 -11.66 18.47 16.76
CA LYS A 121 -12.05 17.14 17.20
C LYS A 121 -10.92 16.35 17.83
N LEU A 122 -9.67 16.58 17.43
CA LEU A 122 -8.47 15.89 17.90
C LEU A 122 -7.26 16.83 17.81
N ARG A 123 -6.10 16.35 18.25
CA ARG A 123 -4.80 16.99 18.05
C ARG A 123 -3.89 16.05 17.23
N VAL A 124 -3.14 16.60 16.28
CA VAL A 124 -2.10 15.87 15.56
C VAL A 124 -0.76 16.19 16.21
N ARG A 125 -0.05 15.15 16.67
CA ARG A 125 1.31 15.30 17.15
C ARG A 125 2.27 14.61 16.22
N VAL A 126 3.23 15.37 15.69
CA VAL A 126 4.29 14.86 14.82
C VAL A 126 5.36 14.22 15.68
N VAL A 127 5.70 12.96 15.38
CA VAL A 127 6.78 12.22 16.02
C VAL A 127 8.05 12.41 15.21
N GLU A 128 9.05 13.02 15.82
CA GLU A 128 10.35 13.26 15.19
C GLU A 128 11.31 12.09 15.43
N PRO A 129 12.13 11.71 14.44
CA PRO A 129 13.14 10.69 14.62
C PRO A 129 14.30 11.21 15.50
N ARG A 130 14.73 10.43 16.49
CA ARG A 130 15.93 10.71 17.27
C ARG A 130 17.22 10.28 16.57
N GLY A 131 17.10 9.40 15.59
CA GLY A 131 18.19 8.93 14.74
C GLY A 131 18.00 9.34 13.29
N ARG A 132 18.70 8.64 12.41
CA ARG A 132 18.58 8.89 10.95
C ARG A 132 17.19 8.48 10.39
N PHE A 133 16.57 7.47 10.97
CA PHE A 133 15.30 6.92 10.51
C PHE A 133 14.32 6.85 11.68
N LEU A 134 13.07 7.14 11.41
CA LEU A 134 11.99 7.00 12.37
C LEU A 134 11.83 5.53 12.77
N SER A 135 11.74 5.27 14.06
CA SER A 135 11.70 3.94 14.67
C SER A 135 10.46 3.73 15.52
N ALA A 136 10.18 2.48 15.90
CA ALA A 136 9.13 2.16 16.86
C ALA A 136 9.35 2.83 18.21
N ASP A 137 10.61 2.99 18.65
CA ASP A 137 10.95 3.64 19.91
C ASP A 137 10.55 5.12 19.94
N ASP A 138 10.69 5.83 18.81
CA ASP A 138 10.29 7.23 18.71
C ASP A 138 8.79 7.41 18.92
N TYR A 139 7.98 6.48 18.35
CA TYR A 139 6.54 6.45 18.59
C TYR A 139 6.21 6.04 20.02
N ILE A 140 6.83 4.97 20.55
CA ILE A 140 6.52 4.41 21.88
C ILE A 140 6.76 5.47 22.97
N GLU A 141 7.86 6.21 22.89
CA GLU A 141 8.16 7.29 23.84
C GLU A 141 7.23 8.49 23.68
N SER A 142 6.60 8.62 22.51
CA SER A 142 5.61 9.65 22.25
C SER A 142 4.19 9.27 22.73
N ILE A 143 3.94 8.01 23.08
CA ILE A 143 2.63 7.58 23.58
C ILE A 143 2.33 8.26 24.92
N GLY A 144 1.15 8.86 25.04
CA GLY A 144 0.63 9.50 26.24
C GLY A 144 -0.79 9.07 26.58
N PRO A 145 -1.37 9.55 27.68
CA PRO A 145 -2.69 9.16 28.13
C PRO A 145 -3.82 9.63 27.19
N THR A 146 -3.54 10.59 26.31
CA THR A 146 -4.48 11.11 25.30
C THR A 146 -4.28 10.48 23.92
N THR A 147 -3.26 9.64 23.74
CA THR A 147 -3.02 8.97 22.46
C THR A 147 -4.16 8.02 22.14
N ARG A 148 -4.89 8.31 21.07
CA ARG A 148 -6.04 7.53 20.60
C ARG A 148 -5.69 6.65 19.43
N LEU A 149 -4.78 7.13 18.56
CA LEU A 149 -4.38 6.47 17.32
C LEU A 149 -2.91 6.79 17.00
N ILE A 150 -2.21 5.79 16.48
CA ILE A 150 -0.96 5.99 15.76
C ILE A 150 -1.21 5.69 14.30
N SER A 151 -0.90 6.64 13.42
CA SER A 151 -1.04 6.53 11.97
C SER A 151 0.35 6.53 11.34
N ALA A 152 0.81 5.37 10.88
CA ALA A 152 2.18 5.18 10.42
C ALA A 152 2.26 4.30 9.17
N SER A 153 3.32 4.44 8.39
CA SER A 153 3.65 3.52 7.29
C SER A 153 4.47 2.35 7.79
N LEU A 154 4.12 1.11 7.39
CA LEU A 154 4.96 -0.07 7.62
C LEU A 154 6.33 0.09 6.96
N VAL A 155 6.35 0.62 5.74
CA VAL A 155 7.55 0.96 4.98
C VAL A 155 7.45 2.41 4.53
N ARG A 156 8.42 3.22 4.91
CA ARG A 156 8.49 4.65 4.60
C ARG A 156 8.67 4.88 3.10
N PHE A 157 7.83 5.74 2.50
CA PHE A 157 7.84 6.01 1.05
C PHE A 157 9.04 6.83 0.57
N ASP A 158 9.67 7.59 1.47
CA ASP A 158 10.77 8.53 1.20
C ASP A 158 12.15 7.87 1.26
N ASN A 159 12.34 6.91 2.18
CA ASN A 159 13.65 6.32 2.47
C ASN A 159 13.67 4.79 2.57
N GLY A 160 12.51 4.13 2.50
CA GLY A 160 12.40 2.66 2.56
C GLY A 160 12.63 2.05 3.94
N ALA A 161 12.71 2.84 5.00
CA ALA A 161 12.83 2.29 6.36
C ALA A 161 11.55 1.51 6.73
N ARG A 162 11.75 0.32 7.31
CA ARG A 162 10.69 -0.56 7.82
C ARG A 162 10.54 -0.38 9.32
N LEU A 163 9.30 -0.21 9.77
CA LEU A 163 8.94 -0.03 11.16
C LEU A 163 8.75 -1.39 11.87
N ASP A 164 9.25 -1.53 13.10
CA ASP A 164 8.92 -2.67 13.98
C ASP A 164 7.52 -2.47 14.57
N THR A 165 6.52 -2.90 13.81
CA THR A 165 5.11 -2.65 14.12
C THR A 165 4.58 -3.55 15.22
N SER A 166 5.09 -4.80 15.35
CA SER A 166 4.67 -5.71 16.42
C SER A 166 4.97 -5.14 17.81
N ARG A 167 6.14 -4.52 17.96
CA ARG A 167 6.54 -3.86 19.21
C ARG A 167 5.69 -2.62 19.47
N LEU A 168 5.42 -1.85 18.41
CA LEU A 168 4.57 -0.66 18.49
C LEU A 168 3.13 -1.01 18.83
N GLY A 169 2.55 -2.06 18.22
CA GLY A 169 1.21 -2.56 18.51
C GLY A 169 1.02 -2.93 19.98
N ARG A 170 1.98 -3.68 20.55
CA ARG A 170 1.95 -4.00 21.99
C ARG A 170 1.99 -2.76 22.88
N ALA A 171 2.66 -1.70 22.45
CA ALA A 171 2.67 -0.44 23.22
C ALA A 171 1.34 0.30 23.10
N CYS A 172 0.70 0.30 21.93
CA CYS A 172 -0.63 0.84 21.73
C CYS A 172 -1.67 0.14 22.58
N GLU A 173 -1.64 -1.19 22.62
CA GLU A 173 -2.58 -2.05 23.37
C GLU A 173 -2.59 -1.70 24.86
N LYS A 174 -1.43 -1.44 25.47
CA LYS A 174 -1.29 -1.08 26.89
C LYS A 174 -2.03 0.20 27.27
N VAL A 175 -2.23 1.12 26.33
CA VAL A 175 -2.90 2.41 26.58
C VAL A 175 -4.29 2.46 25.92
N GLY A 176 -4.71 1.41 25.24
CA GLY A 176 -5.98 1.35 24.51
C GLY A 176 -6.01 2.18 23.23
N ALA A 177 -4.84 2.54 22.68
CA ALA A 177 -4.72 3.22 21.40
C ALA A 177 -4.80 2.23 20.24
N ALA A 178 -5.27 2.69 19.07
CA ALA A 178 -5.25 1.91 17.85
C ALA A 178 -3.93 2.15 17.07
N LEU A 179 -3.45 1.12 16.38
CA LEU A 179 -2.38 1.23 15.39
C LEU A 179 -2.95 1.07 13.99
N LEU A 180 -2.92 2.13 13.21
CA LEU A 180 -3.29 2.15 11.79
C LEU A 180 -2.04 2.20 10.93
N LEU A 181 -1.86 1.18 10.08
CA LEU A 181 -0.71 1.07 9.19
C LEU A 181 -1.08 1.35 7.73
N ASP A 182 -0.31 2.18 7.06
CA ASP A 182 -0.25 2.18 5.59
C ASP A 182 0.76 1.12 5.15
N ILE A 183 0.26 0.05 4.54
CA ILE A 183 1.07 -1.06 4.03
C ILE A 183 1.24 -0.99 2.51
N THR A 184 0.94 0.14 1.88
CA THR A 184 1.02 0.35 0.42
C THR A 184 2.41 0.04 -0.15
N GLN A 185 3.47 0.27 0.61
CA GLN A 185 4.84 0.01 0.16
C GLN A 185 5.34 -1.40 0.53
N ALA A 186 4.45 -2.26 1.03
CA ALA A 186 4.79 -3.61 1.46
C ALA A 186 3.87 -4.68 0.83
N ALA A 187 2.55 -4.44 0.78
CA ALA A 187 1.56 -5.39 0.25
C ALA A 187 1.83 -5.72 -1.23
N GLY A 188 2.06 -6.99 -1.53
CA GLY A 188 2.41 -7.49 -2.86
C GLY A 188 3.93 -7.57 -3.14
N ALA A 189 4.78 -6.92 -2.33
CA ALA A 189 6.23 -6.95 -2.46
C ALA A 189 6.92 -7.73 -1.35
N MET A 190 6.31 -7.79 -0.18
CA MET A 190 6.84 -8.45 1.01
C MET A 190 5.88 -9.55 1.47
N ALA A 191 6.42 -10.68 1.90
CA ALA A 191 5.66 -11.68 2.62
C ALA A 191 5.29 -11.14 4.00
N MET A 192 4.03 -11.24 4.37
CA MET A 192 3.52 -10.78 5.66
C MET A 192 2.32 -11.60 6.11
N ASP A 193 2.08 -11.57 7.40
CA ASP A 193 0.81 -11.90 8.03
C ASP A 193 0.36 -10.66 8.80
N VAL A 194 -0.80 -10.10 8.44
CA VAL A 194 -1.29 -8.87 9.09
C VAL A 194 -1.58 -9.08 10.58
N GLY A 195 -1.89 -10.32 11.00
CA GLY A 195 -2.05 -10.67 12.41
C GLY A 195 -0.76 -10.49 13.22
N ASP A 196 0.40 -10.68 12.60
CA ASP A 196 1.70 -10.52 13.25
C ASP A 196 2.18 -9.06 13.33
N LEU A 197 1.54 -8.15 12.58
CA LEU A 197 1.93 -6.75 12.58
C LEU A 197 1.56 -5.98 13.85
N GLY A 198 0.70 -6.54 14.71
CA GLY A 198 0.18 -5.85 15.89
C GLY A 198 -0.68 -4.63 15.54
N ALA A 199 -1.15 -4.54 14.29
CA ALA A 199 -2.00 -3.46 13.83
C ALA A 199 -3.47 -3.70 14.15
N SER A 200 -4.19 -2.63 14.49
CA SER A 200 -5.66 -2.66 14.59
C SER A 200 -6.30 -2.59 13.22
N MET A 201 -5.64 -1.91 12.30
CA MET A 201 -6.12 -1.62 10.95
C MET A 201 -4.95 -1.43 9.99
N ALA A 202 -5.16 -1.76 8.71
CA ALA A 202 -4.19 -1.48 7.67
C ALA A 202 -4.86 -1.03 6.38
N VAL A 203 -4.24 -0.10 5.66
CA VAL A 203 -4.71 0.41 4.37
C VAL A 203 -3.66 0.17 3.28
N SER A 204 -4.10 -0.04 2.05
CA SER A 204 -3.20 -0.16 0.91
C SER A 204 -3.83 0.34 -0.38
N SER A 205 -3.01 0.92 -1.24
CA SER A 205 -3.33 1.17 -2.64
C SER A 205 -2.91 -0.03 -3.50
N GLY A 206 -3.72 -0.37 -4.51
CA GLY A 206 -3.48 -1.54 -5.35
C GLY A 206 -2.59 -1.31 -6.57
N TYR A 207 -2.30 -0.05 -6.94
CA TYR A 207 -1.64 0.30 -8.21
C TYR A 207 -0.10 0.27 -8.19
N LYS A 208 0.51 -0.07 -7.04
CA LYS A 208 1.98 -0.16 -6.90
C LYS A 208 2.42 -1.63 -6.98
N TRP A 209 2.70 -2.23 -5.86
CA TRP A 209 3.26 -3.57 -5.74
C TRP A 209 2.24 -4.70 -5.98
N LEU A 210 0.94 -4.39 -5.90
CA LEU A 210 -0.14 -5.31 -6.29
C LEU A 210 -0.46 -5.25 -7.79
N LEU A 211 0.24 -4.41 -8.56
CA LEU A 211 0.20 -4.34 -10.03
C LEU A 211 -1.19 -4.05 -10.61
N GLY A 212 -2.11 -3.54 -9.80
CA GLY A 212 -3.46 -3.20 -10.20
C GLY A 212 -3.57 -1.83 -10.88
N PRO A 213 -4.74 -1.47 -11.40
CA PRO A 213 -4.99 -0.13 -11.93
C PRO A 213 -5.04 0.92 -10.81
N TYR A 214 -4.92 2.20 -11.19
CA TYR A 214 -5.17 3.30 -10.27
C TYR A 214 -6.65 3.35 -9.87
N GLY A 215 -6.95 3.71 -8.62
CA GLY A 215 -8.33 3.77 -8.12
C GLY A 215 -8.86 2.46 -7.56
N VAL A 216 -7.98 1.55 -7.16
CA VAL A 216 -8.29 0.35 -6.37
C VAL A 216 -7.37 0.25 -5.15
N GLY A 217 -7.88 -0.37 -4.10
CA GLY A 217 -7.16 -0.62 -2.87
C GLY A 217 -8.01 -1.39 -1.88
N PHE A 218 -7.54 -1.50 -0.66
CA PHE A 218 -8.27 -2.18 0.40
C PHE A 218 -8.01 -1.54 1.77
N PHE A 219 -8.90 -1.84 2.69
CA PHE A 219 -8.82 -1.54 4.11
C PHE A 219 -9.03 -2.84 4.87
N TRP A 220 -8.01 -3.28 5.60
CA TRP A 220 -8.09 -4.42 6.52
C TRP A 220 -8.37 -3.93 7.93
N ILE A 221 -9.25 -4.64 8.65
CA ILE A 221 -9.66 -4.35 10.02
C ILE A 221 -9.52 -5.63 10.81
N ALA A 222 -8.72 -5.65 11.87
CA ALA A 222 -8.61 -6.79 12.75
C ALA A 222 -9.99 -7.15 13.35
N SER A 223 -10.30 -8.43 13.47
CA SER A 223 -11.63 -8.92 13.85
C SER A 223 -12.18 -8.27 15.12
N GLU A 224 -11.32 -8.07 16.14
CA GLU A 224 -11.70 -7.44 17.41
C GLU A 224 -12.01 -5.93 17.29
N TRP A 225 -11.59 -5.29 16.18
CA TRP A 225 -11.86 -3.88 15.90
C TRP A 225 -13.10 -3.66 15.05
N ILE A 226 -13.57 -4.69 14.31
CA ILE A 226 -14.76 -4.58 13.45
C ILE A 226 -15.97 -4.07 14.20
N ASP A 227 -16.23 -4.58 15.43
CA ASP A 227 -17.39 -4.19 16.22
C ASP A 227 -17.11 -2.97 17.13
N ARG A 228 -15.86 -2.58 17.30
CA ARG A 228 -15.47 -1.39 18.08
C ARG A 228 -15.54 -0.09 17.29
N LEU A 229 -15.44 -0.17 15.95
CA LEU A 229 -15.52 1.00 15.11
C LEU A 229 -16.97 1.33 14.78
N PRO A 230 -17.48 2.51 15.16
CA PRO A 230 -18.78 2.99 14.70
C PRO A 230 -18.83 3.03 13.17
N LEU A 231 -20.00 2.71 12.65
CA LEU A 231 -20.22 2.83 11.21
C LEU A 231 -20.41 4.30 10.83
N GLY A 232 -19.68 4.72 9.79
CA GLY A 232 -20.01 5.93 9.05
C GLY A 232 -21.15 5.70 8.05
N ALA A 233 -21.10 6.37 6.91
CA ALA A 233 -22.03 6.09 5.82
C ALA A 233 -21.77 4.70 5.25
N VAL A 234 -22.82 3.87 5.17
CA VAL A 234 -22.75 2.53 4.61
C VAL A 234 -23.29 2.57 3.18
N TYR A 235 -22.50 2.06 2.25
CA TYR A 235 -22.95 1.90 0.87
C TYR A 235 -24.03 0.81 0.80
N PHE A 236 -25.10 1.02 0.03
CA PHE A 236 -26.27 0.13 0.05
C PHE A 236 -25.94 -1.34 -0.26
N MET A 237 -24.92 -1.61 -1.07
CA MET A 237 -24.48 -2.98 -1.37
C MET A 237 -23.87 -3.71 -0.16
N ALA A 238 -23.57 -3.01 0.92
CA ALA A 238 -23.16 -3.59 2.19
C ALA A 238 -24.32 -3.78 3.17
N LEU A 239 -25.57 -3.70 2.72
CA LEU A 239 -26.77 -3.97 3.50
C LEU A 239 -27.26 -5.40 3.27
N GLU A 240 -27.88 -6.00 4.30
CA GLU A 240 -28.57 -7.29 4.17
C GLU A 240 -29.69 -7.19 3.10
N GLY A 241 -29.80 -8.21 2.26
CA GLY A 241 -30.76 -8.23 1.16
C GLY A 241 -30.35 -7.44 -0.10
N ALA A 242 -29.20 -6.77 -0.11
CA ALA A 242 -28.78 -5.97 -1.27
C ALA A 242 -28.55 -6.78 -2.56
N ARG A 243 -28.35 -8.11 -2.47
CA ARG A 243 -28.23 -9.00 -3.64
C ARG A 243 -29.57 -9.20 -4.39
N GLU A 244 -30.69 -8.86 -3.75
CA GLU A 244 -32.04 -9.00 -4.30
C GLU A 244 -32.44 -7.71 -5.00
N PHE A 245 -31.91 -7.42 -6.22
CA PHE A 245 -32.16 -6.16 -6.93
C PHE A 245 -33.64 -5.86 -7.20
N HIS A 246 -34.49 -6.89 -7.22
CA HIS A 246 -35.93 -6.70 -7.36
C HIS A 246 -36.63 -6.28 -6.04
N ALA A 247 -35.92 -6.37 -4.91
CA ALA A 247 -36.44 -6.05 -3.57
C ALA A 247 -35.33 -5.39 -2.73
N LEU A 248 -34.80 -4.27 -3.22
CA LEU A 248 -33.69 -3.58 -2.59
C LEU A 248 -33.97 -3.22 -1.12
N PRO A 249 -32.95 -3.28 -0.25
CA PRO A 249 -33.09 -3.00 1.16
C PRO A 249 -33.57 -1.57 1.40
N THR A 250 -34.43 -1.41 2.40
CA THR A 250 -35.00 -0.12 2.84
C THR A 250 -34.24 0.44 4.04
N ALA A 251 -34.71 1.58 4.56
CA ALA A 251 -34.08 2.30 5.69
C ALA A 251 -33.86 1.47 6.96
N ASN A 252 -34.54 0.33 7.12
CA ASN A 252 -34.41 -0.56 8.28
C ASN A 252 -33.42 -1.73 8.05
N ALA A 253 -32.79 -1.82 6.88
CA ALA A 253 -31.83 -2.87 6.58
C ALA A 253 -30.56 -2.70 7.43
N ARG A 254 -30.04 -3.83 7.89
CA ARG A 254 -28.82 -3.85 8.69
C ARG A 254 -27.59 -3.97 7.79
N PRO A 255 -26.45 -3.38 8.16
CA PRO A 255 -25.19 -3.69 7.51
C PRO A 255 -24.83 -5.17 7.64
N VAL A 256 -24.29 -5.74 6.58
CA VAL A 256 -23.74 -7.10 6.62
C VAL A 256 -22.60 -7.19 7.64
N PRO A 257 -22.34 -8.35 8.26
CA PRO A 257 -21.21 -8.53 9.17
C PRO A 257 -19.86 -8.36 8.45
N GLY A 258 -18.79 -8.12 9.22
CA GLY A 258 -17.44 -8.00 8.70
C GLY A 258 -17.11 -6.61 8.18
N ALA A 259 -15.92 -6.50 7.57
CA ALA A 259 -15.36 -5.22 7.10
C ALA A 259 -16.03 -4.69 5.83
N ARG A 260 -16.82 -5.48 5.11
CA ARG A 260 -17.55 -5.06 3.90
C ARG A 260 -18.38 -3.79 4.11
N ARG A 261 -18.86 -3.54 5.33
CA ARG A 261 -19.63 -2.34 5.68
C ARG A 261 -18.83 -1.03 5.59
N TRP A 262 -17.50 -1.10 5.41
CA TRP A 262 -16.62 0.03 5.11
C TRP A 262 -16.16 0.09 3.65
N ASP A 263 -16.79 -0.69 2.76
CA ASP A 263 -16.52 -0.55 1.33
C ASP A 263 -16.75 0.90 0.89
N SER A 264 -15.89 1.37 0.02
CA SER A 264 -16.15 2.65 -0.64
C SER A 264 -17.45 2.60 -1.43
N ALA A 265 -18.19 3.68 -1.49
CA ALA A 265 -19.32 3.79 -2.40
C ALA A 265 -18.87 3.48 -3.84
N GLU A 266 -19.78 2.94 -4.64
CA GLU A 266 -19.53 2.48 -6.03
C GLU A 266 -18.38 1.45 -6.09
N THR A 267 -18.32 0.55 -5.12
CA THR A 267 -17.31 -0.51 -5.02
C THR A 267 -17.22 -1.38 -6.25
N ALA A 268 -18.33 -1.60 -6.95
CA ALA A 268 -18.38 -2.43 -8.16
C ALA A 268 -17.92 -1.68 -9.43
N ASN A 269 -16.73 -1.08 -9.38
CA ASN A 269 -16.06 -0.51 -10.55
C ASN A 269 -15.51 -1.62 -11.44
N PHE A 270 -16.33 -2.20 -12.32
CA PHE A 270 -16.04 -3.43 -13.08
C PHE A 270 -14.72 -3.40 -13.83
N ILE A 271 -14.40 -2.29 -14.49
CA ILE A 271 -13.22 -2.18 -15.33
C ILE A 271 -11.96 -2.30 -14.45
N ASN A 272 -11.90 -1.52 -13.39
CA ASN A 272 -10.74 -1.53 -12.50
C ASN A 272 -10.68 -2.81 -11.67
N LEU A 273 -11.82 -3.28 -11.15
CA LEU A 273 -11.86 -4.50 -10.34
C LEU A 273 -11.54 -5.75 -11.16
N ALA A 274 -11.99 -5.86 -12.42
CA ALA A 274 -11.64 -6.99 -13.27
C ALA A 274 -10.12 -7.04 -13.55
N ALA A 275 -9.50 -5.89 -13.80
CA ALA A 275 -8.05 -5.81 -13.93
C ALA A 275 -7.35 -6.15 -12.61
N PHE A 276 -7.83 -5.63 -11.50
CA PHE A 276 -7.23 -5.87 -10.18
C PHE A 276 -7.36 -7.33 -9.76
N ASP A 277 -8.51 -7.95 -9.97
CA ASP A 277 -8.75 -9.38 -9.75
C ASP A 277 -7.68 -10.24 -10.46
N SER A 278 -7.41 -9.94 -11.74
CA SER A 278 -6.38 -10.63 -12.52
C SER A 278 -4.94 -10.30 -12.08
N SER A 279 -4.67 -9.08 -11.63
CA SER A 279 -3.37 -8.73 -11.06
C SER A 279 -3.08 -9.51 -9.77
N LEU A 280 -4.09 -9.63 -8.90
CA LEU A 280 -3.98 -10.41 -7.66
C LEU A 280 -3.78 -11.90 -7.94
N ASP A 281 -4.36 -12.46 -9.01
CA ASP A 281 -4.07 -13.83 -9.45
C ASP A 281 -2.59 -14.05 -9.77
N LEU A 282 -1.95 -13.10 -10.45
CA LEU A 282 -0.53 -13.17 -10.73
C LEU A 282 0.29 -13.16 -9.42
N VAL A 283 -0.03 -12.24 -8.51
CA VAL A 283 0.67 -12.12 -7.22
C VAL A 283 0.51 -13.40 -6.39
N LEU A 284 -0.68 -13.99 -6.32
CA LEU A 284 -0.94 -15.24 -5.61
C LEU A 284 -0.26 -16.42 -6.26
N ARG A 285 -0.31 -16.53 -7.60
CA ARG A 285 0.31 -17.63 -8.36
C ARG A 285 1.84 -17.69 -8.16
N ILE A 286 2.48 -16.52 -8.08
CA ILE A 286 3.91 -16.42 -7.80
C ILE A 286 4.17 -16.65 -6.30
N GLY A 287 3.32 -16.09 -5.46
CA GLY A 287 3.38 -16.10 -4.00
C GLY A 287 4.25 -14.97 -3.42
N PRO A 288 3.77 -14.29 -2.35
CA PRO A 288 4.46 -13.14 -1.75
C PRO A 288 5.91 -13.43 -1.34
N THR A 289 6.20 -14.63 -0.83
CA THR A 289 7.57 -15.05 -0.44
C THR A 289 8.52 -15.14 -1.64
N ALA A 290 8.05 -15.62 -2.79
CA ALA A 290 8.87 -15.71 -4.00
C ALA A 290 9.09 -14.33 -4.61
N ILE A 291 8.07 -13.48 -4.58
CA ILE A 291 8.17 -12.07 -5.01
C ILE A 291 9.20 -11.34 -4.17
N GLN A 292 9.10 -11.42 -2.84
CA GLN A 292 10.06 -10.79 -1.93
C GLN A 292 11.50 -11.25 -2.22
N ARG A 293 11.73 -12.58 -2.33
CA ARG A 293 13.07 -13.11 -2.64
C ARG A 293 13.63 -12.56 -3.94
N SER A 294 12.81 -12.43 -4.97
CA SER A 294 13.23 -11.86 -6.26
C SER A 294 13.62 -10.39 -6.11
N ILE A 295 12.84 -9.60 -5.40
CA ILE A 295 13.12 -8.18 -5.14
C ILE A 295 14.37 -8.03 -4.29
N ASP A 296 14.50 -8.80 -3.21
CA ASP A 296 15.65 -8.76 -2.30
C ASP A 296 16.97 -9.09 -3.02
N SER A 297 16.94 -10.04 -3.97
CA SER A 297 18.11 -10.35 -4.81
C SER A 297 18.55 -9.11 -5.61
N LEU A 298 17.62 -8.47 -6.34
CA LEU A 298 17.93 -7.29 -7.15
C LEU A 298 18.39 -6.10 -6.30
N VAL A 299 17.77 -5.90 -5.13
CA VAL A 299 18.14 -4.86 -4.17
C VAL A 299 19.54 -5.11 -3.61
N SER A 300 19.89 -6.37 -3.32
CA SER A 300 21.24 -6.73 -2.85
C SER A 300 22.30 -6.44 -3.91
N GLU A 301 22.05 -6.78 -5.18
CA GLU A 301 22.95 -6.45 -6.29
C GLU A 301 23.20 -4.94 -6.43
N ILE A 302 22.17 -4.10 -6.21
CA ILE A 302 22.32 -2.65 -6.19
C ILE A 302 23.26 -2.22 -5.06
N ILE A 303 23.03 -2.73 -3.84
CA ILE A 303 23.82 -2.36 -2.66
C ILE A 303 25.28 -2.80 -2.83
N ASP A 304 25.52 -4.02 -3.28
CA ASP A 304 26.85 -4.59 -3.50
C ASP A 304 27.65 -3.83 -4.60
N GLY A 305 26.92 -3.23 -5.52
CA GLY A 305 27.52 -2.40 -6.58
C GLY A 305 27.91 -0.99 -6.14
N LEU A 306 27.36 -0.44 -5.03
CA LEU A 306 27.55 0.94 -4.61
C LEU A 306 29.00 1.39 -4.45
N PRO A 307 29.96 0.57 -3.94
CA PRO A 307 31.35 1.00 -3.80
C PRO A 307 32.01 1.48 -5.09
N ARG A 308 31.47 1.09 -6.24
CA ARG A 308 31.96 1.44 -7.58
C ARG A 308 31.29 2.70 -8.14
N THR A 309 30.44 3.37 -7.39
CA THR A 309 29.65 4.53 -7.82
C THR A 309 29.93 5.74 -6.93
N PRO A 310 29.59 6.96 -7.37
CA PRO A 310 29.62 8.16 -6.53
C PRO A 310 28.45 8.22 -5.52
N CYS A 311 27.68 7.14 -5.36
CA CYS A 311 26.50 7.08 -4.51
C CYS A 311 26.78 6.48 -3.13
N VAL A 312 25.90 6.81 -2.20
CA VAL A 312 25.83 6.20 -0.85
C VAL A 312 24.40 5.76 -0.58
N LEU A 313 24.26 4.75 0.27
CA LEU A 313 22.94 4.24 0.66
C LEU A 313 22.22 5.26 1.56
N ALA A 314 21.01 5.65 1.14
CA ALA A 314 20.12 6.53 1.89
C ALA A 314 18.99 5.79 2.62
N SER A 315 18.83 4.49 2.38
CA SER A 315 17.98 3.56 3.14
C SER A 315 18.74 2.90 4.30
N PRO A 316 18.05 2.21 5.24
CA PRO A 316 18.70 1.30 6.19
C PRO A 316 19.49 0.21 5.45
N ALA A 317 20.68 -0.13 5.96
CA ALA A 317 21.52 -1.16 5.37
C ALA A 317 21.00 -2.57 5.69
N GLU A 318 20.48 -2.73 6.90
CA GLU A 318 20.02 -4.00 7.45
C GLU A 318 18.72 -4.45 6.75
N PRO A 319 18.65 -5.67 6.20
CA PRO A 319 17.47 -6.15 5.46
C PRO A 319 16.18 -6.13 6.29
N GLU A 320 16.24 -6.45 7.57
CA GLU A 320 15.10 -6.46 8.49
C GLU A 320 14.55 -5.06 8.79
N ARG A 321 15.35 -4.02 8.58
CA ARG A 321 14.96 -2.61 8.76
C ARG A 321 14.61 -1.91 7.45
N ARG A 322 14.61 -2.63 6.34
CA ARG A 322 14.39 -2.10 5.00
C ARG A 322 13.16 -2.73 4.35
N GLY A 323 12.43 -1.95 3.58
CA GLY A 323 11.38 -2.41 2.68
C GLY A 323 11.90 -2.92 1.33
N PRO A 324 11.02 -3.10 0.33
CA PRO A 324 11.34 -3.79 -0.93
C PRO A 324 12.10 -2.92 -1.94
N TYR A 325 12.71 -1.82 -1.52
CA TYR A 325 13.46 -0.90 -2.39
C TYR A 325 14.55 -0.18 -1.64
N VAL A 326 15.43 0.50 -2.35
CA VAL A 326 16.50 1.32 -1.80
C VAL A 326 16.44 2.75 -2.30
N CYS A 327 16.89 3.66 -1.45
CA CYS A 327 17.18 5.03 -1.80
C CYS A 327 18.70 5.26 -1.79
N LEU A 328 19.19 5.92 -2.83
CA LEU A 328 20.59 6.27 -3.01
C LEU A 328 20.73 7.79 -3.09
N SER A 329 21.76 8.33 -2.49
CA SER A 329 22.15 9.74 -2.64
C SER A 329 23.54 9.81 -3.24
N ALA A 330 23.83 10.85 -4.03
CA ALA A 330 25.21 11.17 -4.32
C ALA A 330 25.96 11.46 -3.01
N ARG A 331 27.30 11.26 -2.98
CA ARG A 331 28.15 11.64 -1.82
C ARG A 331 27.99 13.11 -1.46
N ASP A 332 27.87 14.00 -2.47
CA ASP A 332 27.32 15.34 -2.33
C ASP A 332 25.82 15.28 -2.70
N PRO A 333 24.89 15.37 -1.75
CA PRO A 333 23.46 15.25 -2.03
C PRO A 333 22.92 16.28 -3.05
N ASN A 334 23.62 17.39 -3.27
CA ASN A 334 23.22 18.40 -4.25
C ASN A 334 23.44 17.92 -5.71
N GLN A 335 24.25 16.90 -5.90
CA GLN A 335 24.48 16.27 -7.22
C GLN A 335 23.46 15.18 -7.55
N THR A 336 22.62 14.74 -6.60
CA THR A 336 21.61 13.69 -6.84
C THR A 336 20.62 14.05 -7.96
N PRO A 337 20.13 15.29 -8.11
CA PRO A 337 19.28 15.66 -9.24
C PRO A 337 19.97 15.49 -10.61
N ALA A 338 21.27 15.75 -10.71
CA ALA A 338 22.03 15.54 -11.95
C ALA A 338 22.15 14.04 -12.28
N LEU A 339 22.37 13.18 -11.29
CA LEU A 339 22.33 11.72 -11.48
C LEU A 339 20.94 11.23 -11.91
N TYR A 340 19.87 11.81 -11.38
CA TYR A 340 18.51 11.49 -11.81
C TYR A 340 18.30 11.80 -13.29
N GLU A 341 18.73 12.98 -13.76
CA GLU A 341 18.60 13.34 -15.18
C GLU A 341 19.49 12.47 -16.07
N LYS A 342 20.68 12.08 -15.60
CA LYS A 342 21.56 11.14 -16.31
C LYS A 342 20.88 9.77 -16.51
N LEU A 343 20.30 9.21 -15.46
CA LEU A 343 19.55 7.95 -15.52
C LEU A 343 18.36 8.07 -16.49
N ARG A 344 17.59 9.15 -16.38
CA ARG A 344 16.43 9.41 -17.24
C ARG A 344 16.84 9.49 -18.71
N SER A 345 17.93 10.18 -19.03
CA SER A 345 18.45 10.30 -20.39
C SER A 345 18.95 8.97 -20.94
N ALA A 346 19.40 8.06 -20.08
CA ALA A 346 19.78 6.69 -20.45
C ALA A 346 18.57 5.71 -20.51
N GLY A 347 17.33 6.21 -20.38
CA GLY A 347 16.13 5.37 -20.39
C GLY A 347 15.94 4.51 -19.13
N ILE A 348 16.51 4.95 -17.99
CA ILE A 348 16.35 4.29 -16.70
C ILE A 348 15.40 5.12 -15.84
N HIS A 349 14.24 4.56 -15.51
CA HIS A 349 13.19 5.24 -14.77
C HIS A 349 13.21 4.87 -13.29
N VAL A 350 13.54 5.84 -12.45
CA VAL A 350 13.50 5.80 -10.98
C VAL A 350 12.72 7.01 -10.47
N SER A 351 12.52 7.14 -9.15
CA SER A 351 11.98 8.39 -8.58
C SER A 351 13.07 9.21 -7.91
N LEU A 352 13.03 10.53 -8.07
CA LEU A 352 13.74 11.46 -7.20
C LEU A 352 12.82 11.81 -6.01
N ARG A 353 13.31 11.65 -4.79
CA ARG A 353 12.64 12.03 -3.55
C ARG A 353 13.59 12.92 -2.76
N GLU A 354 13.25 14.20 -2.65
CA GLU A 354 14.15 15.20 -2.07
C GLU A 354 15.54 15.14 -2.71
N LYS A 355 16.53 14.60 -2.00
CA LYS A 355 17.92 14.45 -2.45
C LYS A 355 18.34 12.97 -2.55
N ALA A 356 17.38 12.07 -2.80
CA ALA A 356 17.63 10.63 -2.97
C ALA A 356 16.93 10.06 -4.20
N LEU A 357 17.61 9.16 -4.90
CA LEU A 357 17.08 8.32 -5.97
C LEU A 357 16.40 7.11 -5.33
N ARG A 358 15.09 6.96 -5.47
CA ARG A 358 14.37 5.77 -5.02
C ARG A 358 14.33 4.76 -6.15
N ILE A 359 14.96 3.60 -5.94
CA ILE A 359 15.10 2.52 -6.90
C ILE A 359 14.29 1.33 -6.40
N ALA A 360 13.22 1.00 -7.11
CA ALA A 360 12.18 0.09 -6.70
C ALA A 360 11.94 -0.99 -7.78
N PRO A 361 12.79 -2.04 -7.84
CA PRO A 361 12.61 -3.17 -8.75
C PRO A 361 11.42 -4.03 -8.34
N HIS A 362 10.88 -4.80 -9.29
CA HIS A 362 9.83 -5.80 -9.07
C HIS A 362 10.11 -7.04 -9.92
N ILE A 363 9.21 -8.03 -9.91
CA ILE A 363 9.31 -9.32 -10.62
C ILE A 363 9.52 -9.19 -12.14
N TYR A 364 9.23 -8.06 -12.74
CA TYR A 364 9.47 -7.79 -14.17
C TYR A 364 10.90 -7.33 -14.48
N ASN A 365 11.68 -7.00 -13.45
CA ASN A 365 13.09 -6.62 -13.61
C ASN A 365 14.02 -7.83 -13.59
N THR A 366 15.16 -7.67 -14.21
CA THR A 366 16.20 -8.69 -14.36
C THR A 366 17.54 -8.16 -13.84
N PRO A 367 18.54 -9.04 -13.60
CA PRO A 367 19.91 -8.61 -13.26
C PRO A 367 20.51 -7.67 -14.30
N GLU A 368 20.17 -7.84 -15.59
CA GLU A 368 20.64 -6.97 -16.67
C GLU A 368 20.13 -5.52 -16.48
N ASP A 369 18.91 -5.33 -15.97
CA ASP A 369 18.39 -4.01 -15.59
C ASP A 369 19.27 -3.36 -14.51
N ILE A 370 19.74 -4.15 -13.53
CA ILE A 370 20.61 -3.67 -12.45
C ILE A 370 22.01 -3.38 -12.97
N VAL A 371 22.57 -4.26 -13.82
CA VAL A 371 23.86 -3.99 -14.47
C VAL A 371 23.81 -2.68 -15.24
N ARG A 372 22.75 -2.44 -16.02
CA ARG A 372 22.58 -1.17 -16.77
C ARG A 372 22.48 0.04 -15.83
N LEU A 373 21.72 -0.06 -14.74
CA LEU A 373 21.65 0.98 -13.72
C LEU A 373 23.02 1.30 -13.15
N MET A 374 23.76 0.28 -12.73
CA MET A 374 25.07 0.44 -12.09
C MET A 374 26.12 0.98 -13.05
N THR A 375 26.10 0.58 -14.33
CA THR A 375 26.97 1.16 -15.36
C THR A 375 26.76 2.66 -15.47
N VAL A 376 25.50 3.10 -15.64
CA VAL A 376 25.20 4.53 -15.76
C VAL A 376 25.55 5.33 -14.50
N LEU A 377 25.41 4.74 -13.31
CA LEU A 377 25.80 5.40 -12.05
C LEU A 377 27.33 5.49 -11.88
N SER A 378 28.11 4.57 -12.47
CA SER A 378 29.57 4.53 -12.32
C SER A 378 30.32 5.47 -13.29
N ASP A 379 29.76 5.72 -14.48
CA ASP A 379 30.27 6.67 -15.47
C ASP A 379 30.16 8.13 -14.98
#